data_9feeafc63403ab2e10d0c7d88375e55e
#
_entry.id   9feeafc63403ab2e10d0c7d88375e55e
#
_cell.length_a   1.000
_cell.length_b   1.000
_cell.length_c   1.000
_cell.angle_alpha   90.00
_cell.angle_beta   90.00
_cell.angle_gamma   90.00
#
_symmetry.space_group_name_H-M   'P 1'
#
loop_
_entity.id
_entity.type
_entity.pdbx_description
1 polymer ?
#
loop_
_entity_poly.entity_id
_entity_poly.type
_entity_poly.pdbx_seq_one_letter_code
_entity_poly.pdbx_strand_id
1 'polypeptide(L)'
;VGIYGITNGVFVLGSSPVELADGTFRQPAEHVLFPGDYILAVNHHAVTSKEDLTVLIQKNETVSMVLTILRGNEQIDVSVTPVLAKTGENNKLNYMLGIWVRDDMAGIGTMTYYDDNGNYGALGHGIGDGETGELLKLDKGYLYEADILGIKRGQRGDPGELEGVISYRKTSMLGTVRQNSDIGIYGKLNDEYINEIKDKNKPYLMGFKQDLKTGEAYIISDVSGERQTYHIMMDSFDYSPSDRNKGIHFYVDDERLLSLTGGIVQGMSGSPIIQDGRIVGAV
;
A
#
# COMPACT_ATOMS: atom_id res chain seq x y z
N VAL A 1 -3.72 9.44 7.60
CA VAL A 1 -3.93 8.10 8.18
C VAL A 1 -2.82 7.16 7.81
N GLY A 2 -2.54 6.19 8.69
CA GLY A 2 -1.65 5.06 8.44
C GLY A 2 -2.43 3.83 8.02
N ILE A 3 -1.92 3.13 7.02
CA ILE A 3 -2.52 1.89 6.52
C ILE A 3 -1.54 0.77 6.78
N TYR A 4 -2.04 -0.32 7.35
CA TYR A 4 -1.28 -1.53 7.57
C TYR A 4 -2.06 -2.72 7.03
N GLY A 5 -1.41 -3.54 6.24
CA GLY A 5 -2.00 -4.73 5.64
C GLY A 5 -1.12 -5.95 5.81
N ILE A 6 -1.76 -7.10 6.02
CA ILE A 6 -1.13 -8.42 6.02
C ILE A 6 -1.54 -9.08 4.71
N THR A 7 -0.58 -9.57 3.95
CA THR A 7 -0.84 -10.20 2.66
C THR A 7 -1.47 -11.59 2.83
N ASN A 8 -2.18 -12.03 1.81
CA ASN A 8 -2.74 -13.39 1.78
C ASN A 8 -1.61 -14.40 1.44
N GLY A 9 -0.90 -14.87 2.46
CA GLY A 9 0.34 -15.63 2.32
C GLY A 9 1.58 -14.74 2.17
N VAL A 10 2.72 -15.34 1.87
CA VAL A 10 4.01 -14.65 1.74
C VAL A 10 4.27 -14.28 0.29
N PHE A 11 4.31 -12.97 0.00
CA PHE A 11 4.49 -12.41 -1.34
C PHE A 11 5.95 -12.46 -1.78
N VAL A 12 6.22 -12.97 -2.96
CA VAL A 12 7.56 -13.10 -3.56
C VAL A 12 7.91 -11.83 -4.33
N LEU A 13 9.00 -11.17 -3.94
CA LEU A 13 9.57 -10.01 -4.63
C LEU A 13 10.51 -10.43 -5.74
N GLY A 14 11.23 -11.55 -5.55
CA GLY A 14 12.21 -12.07 -6.49
C GLY A 14 13.04 -13.19 -5.91
N SER A 15 14.00 -13.64 -6.69
CA SER A 15 15.00 -14.64 -6.26
C SER A 15 16.42 -14.17 -6.56
N SER A 16 17.36 -14.67 -5.77
CA SER A 16 18.80 -14.38 -5.93
C SER A 16 19.66 -15.61 -5.60
N PRO A 17 20.87 -15.71 -6.15
CA PRO A 17 21.82 -16.73 -5.76
C PRO A 17 22.18 -16.65 -4.28
N VAL A 18 22.37 -17.79 -3.64
CA VAL A 18 22.86 -17.93 -2.27
C VAL A 18 24.20 -18.64 -2.25
N GLU A 19 25.10 -18.21 -1.36
CA GLU A 19 26.43 -18.82 -1.22
C GLU A 19 26.34 -20.06 -0.33
N LEU A 20 26.81 -21.19 -0.84
CA LEU A 20 26.87 -22.43 -0.10
C LEU A 20 28.11 -22.49 0.83
N ALA A 21 28.14 -23.50 1.69
CA ALA A 21 29.27 -23.71 2.62
C ALA A 21 30.65 -23.87 1.90
N ASP A 22 30.68 -24.42 0.69
CA ASP A 22 31.85 -24.60 -0.13
C ASP A 22 32.26 -23.37 -0.96
N GLY A 23 31.53 -22.25 -0.82
CA GLY A 23 31.77 -21.01 -1.57
C GLY A 23 31.17 -20.98 -2.97
N THR A 24 30.50 -22.04 -3.43
CA THR A 24 29.75 -22.01 -4.68
C THR A 24 28.40 -21.32 -4.51
N PHE A 25 27.77 -20.91 -5.62
CA PHE A 25 26.46 -20.25 -5.61
C PHE A 25 25.39 -21.12 -6.24
N ARG A 26 24.21 -21.12 -5.66
CA ARG A 26 23.01 -21.73 -6.21
C ARG A 26 21.80 -20.83 -6.07
N GLN A 27 20.83 -21.01 -6.98
CA GLN A 27 19.57 -20.27 -6.97
C GLN A 27 18.41 -21.28 -7.03
N PRO A 28 18.00 -21.85 -5.88
CA PRO A 28 17.03 -22.95 -5.82
C PRO A 28 15.65 -22.59 -6.39
N ALA A 29 15.23 -21.34 -6.21
CA ALA A 29 13.92 -20.86 -6.66
C ALA A 29 13.91 -20.34 -8.11
N GLU A 30 15.05 -20.32 -8.80
CA GLU A 30 15.14 -19.84 -10.18
C GLU A 30 14.22 -20.65 -11.10
N HIS A 31 13.43 -19.95 -11.93
CA HIS A 31 12.42 -20.55 -12.82
C HIS A 31 11.30 -21.33 -12.12
N VAL A 32 11.23 -21.32 -10.78
CA VAL A 32 10.18 -21.96 -9.99
C VAL A 32 9.24 -20.93 -9.37
N LEU A 33 9.82 -19.92 -8.70
CA LEU A 33 9.10 -18.82 -8.11
C LEU A 33 9.39 -17.53 -8.87
N PHE A 34 8.34 -16.72 -9.07
CA PHE A 34 8.43 -15.46 -9.80
C PHE A 34 7.94 -14.31 -8.92
N PRO A 35 8.41 -13.07 -9.19
CA PRO A 35 7.81 -11.89 -8.58
C PRO A 35 6.29 -11.88 -8.79
N GLY A 36 5.53 -11.58 -7.73
CA GLY A 36 4.06 -11.61 -7.77
C GLY A 36 3.43 -12.91 -7.27
N ASP A 37 4.19 -14.00 -7.07
CA ASP A 37 3.67 -15.21 -6.44
C ASP A 37 3.36 -14.99 -4.95
N TYR A 38 2.30 -15.62 -4.44
CA TYR A 38 2.04 -15.72 -2.99
C TYR A 38 2.26 -17.15 -2.54
N ILE A 39 3.15 -17.39 -1.60
CA ILE A 39 3.36 -18.70 -0.99
C ILE A 39 2.29 -18.87 0.09
N LEU A 40 1.38 -19.82 -0.13
CA LEU A 40 0.23 -20.10 0.76
C LEU A 40 0.50 -21.27 1.69
N ALA A 41 1.30 -22.27 1.26
CA ALA A 41 1.62 -23.44 2.08
C ALA A 41 2.97 -24.07 1.66
N VAL A 42 3.59 -24.78 2.60
CA VAL A 42 4.75 -25.67 2.39
C VAL A 42 4.35 -27.07 2.83
N ASN A 43 4.42 -28.06 1.93
CA ASN A 43 4.00 -29.44 2.20
C ASN A 43 2.63 -29.52 2.89
N HIS A 44 1.65 -28.75 2.37
CA HIS A 44 0.27 -28.60 2.89
C HIS A 44 0.16 -27.93 4.27
N HIS A 45 1.22 -27.42 4.86
CA HIS A 45 1.18 -26.59 6.07
C HIS A 45 1.03 -25.14 5.66
N ALA A 46 -0.05 -24.51 6.13
CA ALA A 46 -0.32 -23.10 5.79
C ALA A 46 0.82 -22.16 6.21
N VAL A 47 1.08 -21.16 5.39
CA VAL A 47 2.08 -20.11 5.59
C VAL A 47 1.33 -18.78 5.63
N THR A 48 1.43 -18.07 6.76
CA THR A 48 0.80 -16.77 6.96
C THR A 48 1.80 -15.65 7.21
N SER A 49 3.07 -16.02 7.47
CA SER A 49 4.14 -15.07 7.76
C SER A 49 5.49 -15.54 7.19
N LYS A 50 6.45 -14.63 7.11
CA LYS A 50 7.86 -14.93 6.77
C LYS A 50 8.49 -15.89 7.77
N GLU A 51 8.09 -15.77 9.03
CA GLU A 51 8.53 -16.62 10.13
C GLU A 51 8.05 -18.06 9.93
N ASP A 52 6.76 -18.25 9.59
CA ASP A 52 6.19 -19.57 9.27
C ASP A 52 6.97 -20.22 8.13
N LEU A 53 7.15 -19.46 7.02
CA LEU A 53 7.89 -19.93 5.86
C LEU A 53 9.32 -20.35 6.24
N THR A 54 10.02 -19.51 7.00
CA THR A 54 11.39 -19.80 7.45
C THR A 54 11.45 -21.08 8.28
N VAL A 55 10.56 -21.25 9.25
CA VAL A 55 10.51 -22.45 10.09
C VAL A 55 10.26 -23.71 9.27
N LEU A 56 9.34 -23.64 8.30
CA LEU A 56 9.02 -24.80 7.45
C LEU A 56 10.18 -25.14 6.51
N ILE A 57 10.89 -24.15 5.95
CA ILE A 57 12.09 -24.38 5.14
C ILE A 57 13.18 -25.07 5.96
N GLN A 58 13.45 -24.59 7.20
CA GLN A 58 14.47 -25.20 8.08
C GLN A 58 14.16 -26.65 8.42
N LYS A 59 12.88 -27.01 8.60
CA LYS A 59 12.45 -28.39 8.91
C LYS A 59 12.61 -29.38 7.75
N ASN A 60 12.59 -28.88 6.51
CA ASN A 60 12.67 -29.75 5.33
C ASN A 60 14.11 -30.05 4.88
N GLU A 61 15.08 -29.35 5.44
CA GLU A 61 16.51 -29.53 5.13
C GLU A 61 16.76 -29.52 3.60
N THR A 62 17.49 -30.49 3.08
CA THR A 62 17.79 -30.66 1.64
C THR A 62 16.76 -31.49 0.89
N VAL A 63 15.64 -31.82 1.51
CA VAL A 63 14.56 -32.59 0.87
C VAL A 63 13.70 -31.67 0.01
N SER A 64 13.33 -32.14 -1.17
CA SER A 64 12.37 -31.43 -2.02
C SER A 64 11.07 -31.20 -1.29
N MET A 65 10.56 -29.97 -1.32
CA MET A 65 9.28 -29.57 -0.74
C MET A 65 8.32 -29.10 -1.82
N VAL A 66 7.04 -29.25 -1.57
CA VAL A 66 5.97 -28.71 -2.41
C VAL A 66 5.51 -27.40 -1.81
N LEU A 67 5.58 -26.32 -2.61
CA LEU A 67 5.00 -25.04 -2.27
C LEU A 67 3.67 -24.90 -3.00
N THR A 68 2.60 -24.69 -2.24
CA THR A 68 1.32 -24.25 -2.80
C THR A 68 1.39 -22.73 -2.95
N ILE A 69 1.32 -22.25 -4.18
CA ILE A 69 1.42 -20.81 -4.48
C ILE A 69 0.18 -20.32 -5.21
N LEU A 70 -0.14 -19.04 -5.05
CA LEU A 70 -1.10 -18.32 -5.88
C LEU A 70 -0.31 -17.48 -6.89
N ARG A 71 -0.39 -17.82 -8.17
CA ARG A 71 0.20 -17.09 -9.29
C ARG A 71 -0.90 -16.44 -10.11
N GLY A 72 -0.92 -15.10 -10.11
CA GLY A 72 -2.09 -14.39 -10.63
C GLY A 72 -3.36 -14.76 -9.85
N ASN A 73 -4.27 -15.50 -10.47
CA ASN A 73 -5.51 -16.00 -9.84
C ASN A 73 -5.57 -17.52 -9.74
N GLU A 74 -4.50 -18.21 -10.11
CA GLU A 74 -4.44 -19.68 -10.09
C GLU A 74 -3.59 -20.18 -8.92
N GLN A 75 -4.14 -21.12 -8.17
CA GLN A 75 -3.41 -21.85 -7.15
C GLN A 75 -2.76 -23.06 -7.79
N ILE A 76 -1.42 -23.14 -7.69
CA ILE A 76 -0.62 -24.23 -8.25
C ILE A 76 0.38 -24.75 -7.23
N ASP A 77 0.78 -25.99 -7.39
CA ASP A 77 1.84 -26.60 -6.61
C ASP A 77 3.14 -26.61 -7.42
N VAL A 78 4.23 -26.14 -6.81
CA VAL A 78 5.57 -26.14 -7.41
C VAL A 78 6.53 -26.84 -6.45
N SER A 79 7.53 -27.54 -7.02
CA SER A 79 8.51 -28.26 -6.24
C SER A 79 9.83 -27.50 -6.19
N VAL A 80 10.40 -27.36 -4.99
CA VAL A 80 11.68 -26.69 -4.78
C VAL A 80 12.47 -27.41 -3.69
N THR A 81 13.80 -27.44 -3.83
CA THR A 81 14.70 -28.04 -2.83
C THR A 81 15.58 -26.96 -2.22
N PRO A 82 15.47 -26.70 -0.89
CA PRO A 82 16.34 -25.74 -0.23
C PRO A 82 17.79 -26.20 -0.25
N VAL A 83 18.69 -25.25 -0.14
CA VAL A 83 20.12 -25.50 -0.05
C VAL A 83 20.69 -24.96 1.24
N LEU A 84 21.70 -25.62 1.79
CA LEU A 84 22.42 -25.18 2.98
C LEU A 84 23.37 -24.03 2.59
N ALA A 85 23.01 -22.82 2.95
CA ALA A 85 23.70 -21.60 2.54
C ALA A 85 24.22 -20.81 3.76
N LYS A 86 25.23 -20.01 3.53
CA LYS A 86 25.77 -19.08 4.52
C LYS A 86 24.82 -17.90 4.69
N THR A 87 24.59 -17.50 5.93
CA THR A 87 23.73 -16.35 6.28
C THR A 87 24.41 -15.42 7.28
N GLY A 88 24.24 -14.12 7.05
CA GLY A 88 24.71 -13.06 7.94
C GLY A 88 26.26 -12.99 8.06
N GLU A 89 26.70 -12.02 8.86
CA GLU A 89 28.14 -11.73 9.05
C GLU A 89 28.92 -12.87 9.71
N ASN A 90 28.24 -13.73 10.47
CA ASN A 90 28.87 -14.86 11.17
C ASN A 90 28.92 -16.15 10.34
N ASN A 91 28.61 -16.13 9.05
CA ASN A 91 28.56 -17.30 8.16
C ASN A 91 27.78 -18.50 8.75
N LYS A 92 26.69 -18.22 9.50
CA LYS A 92 25.82 -19.27 9.99
C LYS A 92 25.20 -19.99 8.81
N LEU A 93 25.12 -21.30 8.88
CA LEU A 93 24.49 -22.12 7.85
C LEU A 93 22.99 -22.28 8.14
N ASN A 94 22.16 -21.95 7.15
CA ASN A 94 20.71 -22.15 7.19
C ASN A 94 20.24 -22.68 5.84
N TYR A 95 19.13 -23.42 5.85
CA TYR A 95 18.46 -23.83 4.61
C TYR A 95 17.76 -22.63 3.97
N MET A 96 18.00 -22.40 2.70
CA MET A 96 17.49 -21.24 1.96
C MET A 96 16.93 -21.62 0.60
N LEU A 97 15.95 -20.86 0.14
CA LEU A 97 15.43 -20.89 -1.22
C LEU A 97 16.05 -19.80 -2.11
N GLY A 98 16.73 -18.82 -1.53
CA GLY A 98 17.24 -17.66 -2.27
C GLY A 98 16.13 -16.77 -2.82
N ILE A 99 15.14 -16.45 -1.99
CA ILE A 99 14.01 -15.58 -2.34
C ILE A 99 13.94 -14.35 -1.45
N TRP A 100 13.47 -13.25 -2.03
CA TRP A 100 13.09 -12.04 -1.34
C TRP A 100 11.57 -12.03 -1.18
N VAL A 101 11.10 -11.81 0.03
CA VAL A 101 9.67 -11.93 0.34
C VAL A 101 9.21 -10.85 1.31
N ARG A 102 7.89 -10.58 1.26
CA ARG A 102 7.18 -9.78 2.28
C ARG A 102 5.86 -10.46 2.66
N ASP A 103 5.34 -10.17 3.82
CA ASP A 103 4.06 -10.67 4.35
C ASP A 103 3.17 -9.54 4.88
N ASP A 104 3.70 -8.33 4.89
CA ASP A 104 2.98 -7.13 5.30
C ASP A 104 3.30 -5.92 4.42
N MET A 105 2.51 -4.88 4.60
CA MET A 105 2.74 -3.57 4.00
C MET A 105 2.27 -2.47 4.95
N ALA A 106 2.95 -1.35 4.90
CA ALA A 106 2.56 -0.14 5.61
C ALA A 106 2.75 1.09 4.72
N GLY A 107 1.90 2.08 4.89
CA GLY A 107 1.99 3.34 4.17
C GLY A 107 1.17 4.45 4.82
N ILE A 108 1.49 5.68 4.49
CA ILE A 108 0.74 6.86 4.91
C ILE A 108 -0.04 7.40 3.71
N GLY A 109 -1.28 7.80 3.96
CA GLY A 109 -2.11 8.40 2.94
C GLY A 109 -3.26 9.20 3.54
N THR A 110 -4.24 9.54 2.70
CA THR A 110 -5.39 10.34 3.13
C THR A 110 -6.69 9.56 2.97
N MET A 111 -7.52 9.58 4.01
CA MET A 111 -8.91 9.15 3.93
C MET A 111 -9.71 10.22 3.20
N THR A 112 -10.27 9.86 2.06
CA THR A 112 -10.97 10.79 1.17
C THR A 112 -12.33 11.19 1.73
N TYR A 113 -13.09 10.20 2.20
CA TYR A 113 -14.42 10.40 2.76
C TYR A 113 -14.80 9.28 3.71
N TYR A 114 -15.81 9.52 4.50
CA TYR A 114 -16.60 8.51 5.21
C TYR A 114 -18.09 8.87 5.15
N ASP A 115 -18.96 7.87 5.26
CA ASP A 115 -20.41 8.02 5.30
C ASP A 115 -20.96 7.89 6.73
N ASP A 116 -22.25 8.16 6.91
CA ASP A 116 -22.94 8.07 8.21
C ASP A 116 -22.92 6.67 8.82
N ASN A 117 -22.67 5.64 8.02
CA ASN A 117 -22.50 4.27 8.48
C ASN A 117 -21.06 3.96 8.83
N GLY A 118 -20.12 4.89 8.64
CA GLY A 118 -18.70 4.73 8.85
C GLY A 118 -17.98 3.93 7.76
N ASN A 119 -18.59 3.70 6.60
CA ASN A 119 -17.85 3.21 5.46
C ASN A 119 -16.95 4.33 4.94
N TYR A 120 -15.71 4.00 4.60
CA TYR A 120 -14.77 5.00 4.10
C TYR A 120 -14.11 4.57 2.79
N GLY A 121 -13.64 5.58 2.06
CA GLY A 121 -12.72 5.42 0.93
C GLY A 121 -11.46 6.25 1.16
N ALA A 122 -10.32 5.72 0.72
CA ALA A 122 -9.01 6.36 0.89
C ALA A 122 -8.10 6.12 -0.31
N LEU A 123 -7.06 6.93 -0.44
CA LEU A 123 -5.95 6.92 -1.40
C LEU A 123 -6.31 7.30 -2.84
N GLY A 124 -7.47 6.94 -3.37
CA GLY A 124 -7.79 7.12 -4.79
C GLY A 124 -7.07 6.16 -5.74
N HIS A 125 -6.21 5.29 -5.23
CA HIS A 125 -5.53 4.20 -5.95
C HIS A 125 -5.35 3.00 -5.02
N GLY A 126 -5.10 1.84 -5.59
CA GLY A 126 -4.79 0.64 -4.81
C GLY A 126 -3.36 0.67 -4.24
N ILE A 127 -3.15 -0.18 -3.25
CA ILE A 127 -1.82 -0.42 -2.71
C ILE A 127 -1.22 -1.57 -3.50
N GLY A 128 -0.19 -1.24 -4.27
CA GLY A 128 0.60 -2.17 -5.04
C GLY A 128 1.99 -2.38 -4.44
N ASP A 129 2.65 -3.40 -4.90
CA ASP A 129 4.07 -3.58 -4.64
C ASP A 129 4.90 -2.69 -5.58
N GLY A 130 5.86 -1.95 -5.01
CA GLY A 130 6.65 -0.98 -5.76
C GLY A 130 7.64 -1.60 -6.76
N GLU A 131 8.00 -2.87 -6.62
CA GLU A 131 8.93 -3.57 -7.49
C GLU A 131 8.21 -4.31 -8.63
N THR A 132 7.10 -4.96 -8.32
CA THR A 132 6.32 -5.74 -9.29
C THR A 132 5.22 -4.91 -9.97
N GLY A 133 4.77 -3.84 -9.34
CA GLY A 133 3.63 -3.03 -9.78
C GLY A 133 2.27 -3.72 -9.57
N GLU A 134 2.24 -4.91 -8.98
CA GLU A 134 1.01 -5.66 -8.77
C GLU A 134 0.23 -5.18 -7.56
N LEU A 135 -1.10 -5.16 -7.68
CA LEU A 135 -2.00 -4.86 -6.55
C LEU A 135 -1.88 -5.95 -5.48
N LEU A 136 -1.57 -5.55 -4.24
CA LEU A 136 -1.42 -6.50 -3.14
C LEU A 136 -2.77 -7.09 -2.70
N LYS A 137 -2.81 -8.42 -2.60
CA LYS A 137 -3.94 -9.18 -2.05
C LYS A 137 -3.80 -9.26 -0.54
N LEU A 138 -4.70 -8.57 0.15
CA LEU A 138 -4.70 -8.52 1.62
C LEU A 138 -5.58 -9.61 2.21
N ASP A 139 -5.09 -10.30 3.24
CA ASP A 139 -5.89 -11.13 4.16
C ASP A 139 -6.56 -10.23 5.21
N LYS A 140 -5.80 -9.32 5.79
CA LYS A 140 -6.27 -8.35 6.79
C LYS A 140 -5.69 -6.98 6.51
N GLY A 141 -6.49 -5.95 6.78
CA GLY A 141 -6.04 -4.58 6.68
C GLY A 141 -6.62 -3.71 7.79
N TYR A 142 -5.84 -2.76 8.24
CA TYR A 142 -6.17 -1.87 9.35
C TYR A 142 -5.82 -0.43 9.00
N LEU A 143 -6.64 0.48 9.50
CA LEU A 143 -6.44 1.92 9.44
C LEU A 143 -6.04 2.42 10.82
N TYR A 144 -4.96 3.19 10.90
CA TYR A 144 -4.40 3.73 12.13
C TYR A 144 -4.23 5.25 12.06
N GLU A 145 -4.07 5.87 13.21
CA GLU A 145 -3.52 7.22 13.30
C GLU A 145 -2.08 7.23 12.77
N ALA A 146 -1.74 8.33 12.09
CA ALA A 146 -0.37 8.60 11.66
C ALA A 146 -0.05 10.07 11.88
N ASP A 147 1.14 10.33 12.38
CA ASP A 147 1.68 11.66 12.58
C ASP A 147 2.69 11.97 11.47
N ILE A 148 2.56 13.14 10.84
CA ILE A 148 3.52 13.64 9.87
C ILE A 148 4.68 14.28 10.65
N LEU A 149 5.90 13.76 10.45
CA LEU A 149 7.11 14.24 11.11
C LEU A 149 7.94 15.16 10.23
N GLY A 150 7.85 14.99 8.90
CA GLY A 150 8.62 15.74 7.94
C GLY A 150 8.02 15.71 6.55
N ILE A 151 8.56 16.58 5.69
CA ILE A 151 8.18 16.66 4.29
C ILE A 151 9.47 16.72 3.45
N LYS A 152 9.71 15.70 2.65
CA LYS A 152 10.66 15.78 1.55
C LYS A 152 9.97 16.55 0.41
N ARG A 153 10.44 17.77 0.14
CA ARG A 153 9.83 18.60 -0.91
C ARG A 153 10.00 17.99 -2.30
N GLY A 154 8.93 18.06 -3.08
CA GLY A 154 8.97 17.69 -4.50
C GLY A 154 9.78 18.68 -5.35
N GLN A 155 10.39 18.17 -6.40
CA GLN A 155 11.08 18.92 -7.44
C GLN A 155 10.67 18.36 -8.81
N ARG A 156 10.96 19.11 -9.87
CA ARG A 156 10.66 18.62 -11.22
C ARG A 156 11.38 17.30 -11.50
N GLY A 157 10.60 16.23 -11.71
CA GLY A 157 11.13 14.89 -11.99
C GLY A 157 11.46 14.06 -10.75
N ASP A 158 11.34 14.62 -9.54
CA ASP A 158 11.47 13.88 -8.26
C ASP A 158 10.29 14.28 -7.36
N PRO A 159 9.22 13.47 -7.32
CA PRO A 159 8.09 13.73 -6.44
C PRO A 159 8.55 13.67 -4.99
N GLY A 160 8.10 14.64 -4.17
CA GLY A 160 8.39 14.64 -2.74
C GLY A 160 7.55 13.58 -2.00
N GLU A 161 7.77 13.49 -0.69
CA GLU A 161 7.16 12.48 0.17
C GLU A 161 6.86 13.06 1.55
N LEU A 162 5.75 12.60 2.16
CA LEU A 162 5.46 12.83 3.57
C LEU A 162 6.16 11.75 4.40
N GLU A 163 7.02 12.18 5.31
CA GLU A 163 7.63 11.32 6.30
C GLU A 163 6.79 11.31 7.58
N GLY A 164 6.47 10.14 8.10
CA GLY A 164 5.65 10.06 9.30
C GLY A 164 5.72 8.71 9.99
N VAL A 165 5.03 8.62 11.12
CA VAL A 165 4.97 7.42 11.97
C VAL A 165 3.53 6.96 12.11
N ILE A 166 3.31 5.66 11.91
CA ILE A 166 2.03 5.00 12.14
C ILE A 166 2.01 4.49 13.60
N SER A 167 0.96 4.83 14.32
CA SER A 167 0.78 4.37 15.69
C SER A 167 0.01 3.04 15.73
N TYR A 168 0.73 1.93 15.86
CA TYR A 168 0.14 0.56 15.88
C TYR A 168 -0.54 0.17 17.21
N ARG A 169 -0.78 1.13 18.11
CA ARG A 169 -1.50 0.85 19.36
C ARG A 169 -2.96 0.55 19.06
N LYS A 170 -3.55 -0.34 19.85
CA LYS A 170 -4.98 -0.69 19.72
C LYS A 170 -5.89 0.54 19.83
N THR A 171 -5.52 1.51 20.68
CA THR A 171 -6.24 2.76 20.87
C THR A 171 -6.16 3.72 19.69
N SER A 172 -5.15 3.56 18.83
CA SER A 172 -4.95 4.38 17.63
C SER A 172 -5.47 3.71 16.35
N MET A 173 -6.15 2.56 16.48
CA MET A 173 -6.78 1.88 15.35
C MET A 173 -8.12 2.57 15.03
N LEU A 174 -8.21 3.16 13.85
CA LEU A 174 -9.37 3.92 13.37
C LEU A 174 -10.42 3.02 12.70
N GLY A 175 -10.01 1.89 12.15
CA GLY A 175 -10.90 0.99 11.43
C GLY A 175 -10.18 -0.16 10.75
N THR A 176 -10.93 -0.85 9.88
CA THR A 176 -10.43 -2.00 9.09
C THR A 176 -10.51 -1.72 7.61
N VAL A 177 -9.55 -2.22 6.84
CA VAL A 177 -9.59 -2.28 5.38
C VAL A 177 -10.32 -3.55 4.97
N ARG A 178 -11.34 -3.43 4.13
CA ARG A 178 -12.12 -4.56 3.59
C ARG A 178 -11.73 -4.89 2.16
N GLN A 179 -11.29 -3.89 1.43
CA GLN A 179 -10.96 -4.03 0.01
C GLN A 179 -9.78 -3.14 -0.35
N ASN A 180 -8.80 -3.74 -1.02
CA ASN A 180 -7.78 -3.05 -1.79
C ASN A 180 -8.12 -3.25 -3.28
N SER A 181 -8.32 -2.18 -4.01
CA SER A 181 -8.72 -2.19 -5.42
C SER A 181 -7.95 -1.16 -6.22
N ASP A 182 -7.96 -1.25 -7.54
CA ASP A 182 -7.26 -0.31 -8.43
C ASP A 182 -7.62 1.17 -8.18
N ILE A 183 -8.86 1.43 -7.73
CA ILE A 183 -9.39 2.79 -7.54
C ILE A 183 -9.36 3.26 -6.09
N GLY A 184 -8.76 2.52 -5.18
CA GLY A 184 -8.62 2.91 -3.78
C GLY A 184 -8.80 1.80 -2.78
N ILE A 185 -8.66 2.16 -1.51
CA ILE A 185 -8.93 1.31 -0.37
C ILE A 185 -10.29 1.66 0.21
N TYR A 186 -11.05 0.64 0.56
CA TYR A 186 -12.36 0.77 1.18
C TYR A 186 -12.44 -0.05 2.45
N GLY A 187 -13.17 0.48 3.43
CA GLY A 187 -13.27 -0.20 4.70
C GLY A 187 -14.34 0.35 5.63
N LYS A 188 -14.19 0.05 6.89
CA LYS A 188 -15.12 0.42 7.95
C LYS A 188 -14.38 1.04 9.12
N LEU A 189 -14.77 2.23 9.51
CA LEU A 189 -14.31 2.87 10.75
C LEU A 189 -14.95 2.19 11.96
N ASN A 190 -14.27 2.21 13.10
CA ASN A 190 -14.83 1.79 14.37
C ASN A 190 -15.78 2.85 14.92
N ASP A 191 -16.74 2.41 15.70
CA ASP A 191 -17.81 3.29 16.25
C ASP A 191 -17.22 4.36 17.17
N GLU A 192 -16.15 4.07 17.90
CA GLU A 192 -15.46 5.01 18.77
C GLU A 192 -14.93 6.21 17.96
N TYR A 193 -14.23 5.96 16.88
CA TYR A 193 -13.68 7.00 16.03
C TYR A 193 -14.78 7.77 15.28
N ILE A 194 -15.81 7.07 14.78
CA ILE A 194 -16.98 7.75 14.17
C ILE A 194 -17.59 8.74 15.15
N ASN A 195 -17.82 8.33 16.39
CA ASN A 195 -18.40 9.20 17.41
C ASN A 195 -17.51 10.41 17.74
N GLU A 196 -16.20 10.27 17.61
CA GLU A 196 -15.26 11.36 17.81
C GLU A 196 -15.32 12.41 16.68
N ILE A 197 -15.45 11.97 15.43
CA ILE A 197 -15.27 12.84 14.25
C ILE A 197 -16.58 13.37 13.65
N LYS A 198 -17.73 12.75 13.91
CA LYS A 198 -19.01 13.10 13.29
C LYS A 198 -19.42 14.56 13.43
N ASP A 199 -19.15 15.16 14.59
CA ASP A 199 -19.50 16.55 14.88
C ASP A 199 -18.39 17.54 14.52
N LYS A 200 -17.20 17.03 14.15
CA LYS A 200 -16.04 17.86 13.78
C LYS A 200 -15.97 18.14 12.28
N ASN A 201 -16.65 17.35 11.47
CA ASN A 201 -16.58 17.43 10.02
C ASN A 201 -17.87 17.95 9.42
N LYS A 202 -17.73 18.90 8.50
CA LYS A 202 -18.84 19.39 7.70
C LYS A 202 -19.14 18.38 6.59
N PRO A 203 -20.41 17.97 6.38
CA PRO A 203 -20.76 17.10 5.28
C PRO A 203 -20.63 17.83 3.93
N TYR A 204 -20.16 17.10 2.93
CA TYR A 204 -20.09 17.53 1.55
C TYR A 204 -21.06 16.69 0.70
N LEU A 205 -21.67 17.30 -0.29
CA LEU A 205 -22.41 16.57 -1.30
C LEU A 205 -21.42 15.81 -2.21
N MET A 206 -21.85 14.67 -2.73
CA MET A 206 -21.09 13.97 -3.77
C MET A 206 -21.31 14.66 -5.12
N GLY A 207 -20.23 14.90 -5.85
CA GLY A 207 -20.26 15.31 -7.24
C GLY A 207 -20.11 14.11 -8.17
N PHE A 208 -20.55 14.25 -9.40
CA PHE A 208 -20.45 13.22 -10.44
C PHE A 208 -19.58 13.72 -11.59
N LYS A 209 -19.16 12.81 -12.47
CA LYS A 209 -18.32 13.15 -13.64
C LYS A 209 -18.89 14.31 -14.48
N GLN A 210 -20.20 14.37 -14.63
CA GLN A 210 -20.91 15.43 -15.37
C GLN A 210 -20.91 16.80 -14.66
N ASP A 211 -20.60 16.83 -13.36
CA ASP A 211 -20.53 18.07 -12.59
C ASP A 211 -19.15 18.75 -12.69
N LEU A 212 -18.14 18.01 -13.22
CA LEU A 212 -16.78 18.51 -13.35
C LEU A 212 -16.69 19.69 -14.31
N LYS A 213 -15.98 20.74 -13.89
CA LYS A 213 -15.72 21.94 -14.69
C LYS A 213 -14.25 22.33 -14.58
N THR A 214 -13.67 22.83 -15.65
CA THR A 214 -12.37 23.52 -15.58
C THR A 214 -12.49 24.78 -14.72
N GLY A 215 -11.41 25.18 -14.06
CA GLY A 215 -11.36 26.36 -13.21
C GLY A 215 -11.09 26.03 -11.74
N GLU A 216 -11.53 26.89 -10.84
CA GLU A 216 -11.20 26.83 -9.43
C GLU A 216 -11.76 25.58 -8.73
N ALA A 217 -10.93 24.95 -7.90
CA ALA A 217 -11.27 23.90 -6.98
C ALA A 217 -10.33 23.93 -5.76
N TYR A 218 -10.56 23.06 -4.79
CA TYR A 218 -9.73 22.98 -3.59
C TYR A 218 -9.44 21.55 -3.25
N ILE A 219 -8.24 21.28 -2.73
CA ILE A 219 -7.93 20.03 -2.04
C ILE A 219 -7.95 20.25 -0.54
N ILE A 220 -8.39 19.23 0.22
CA ILE A 220 -8.31 19.23 1.67
C ILE A 220 -7.18 18.32 2.07
N SER A 221 -6.24 18.82 2.87
CA SER A 221 -5.09 18.05 3.33
C SER A 221 -4.63 18.49 4.70
N ASP A 222 -4.11 17.52 5.48
CA ASP A 222 -3.50 17.74 6.79
C ASP A 222 -1.97 17.88 6.68
N VAL A 223 -1.43 18.14 5.48
CA VAL A 223 0.01 18.19 5.18
C VAL A 223 0.79 19.21 6.02
N SER A 224 0.15 20.27 6.48
CA SER A 224 0.75 21.28 7.38
C SER A 224 0.70 20.91 8.87
N GLY A 225 0.24 19.71 9.23
CA GLY A 225 -0.05 19.29 10.60
C GLY A 225 -1.47 19.61 11.06
N GLU A 226 -2.19 20.45 10.31
CA GLU A 226 -3.60 20.78 10.55
C GLU A 226 -4.37 20.67 9.23
N ARG A 227 -5.68 20.38 9.34
CA ARG A 227 -6.56 20.31 8.18
C ARG A 227 -6.74 21.68 7.54
N GLN A 228 -6.28 21.81 6.30
CA GLN A 228 -6.36 23.02 5.51
C GLN A 228 -6.99 22.73 4.14
N THR A 229 -7.52 23.80 3.53
CA THR A 229 -7.90 23.80 2.12
C THR A 229 -6.85 24.54 1.32
N TYR A 230 -6.43 23.92 0.22
CA TYR A 230 -5.44 24.49 -0.72
C TYR A 230 -6.08 24.66 -2.09
N HIS A 231 -5.87 25.82 -2.69
CA HIS A 231 -6.40 26.13 -4.01
C HIS A 231 -5.70 25.35 -5.11
N ILE A 232 -6.48 24.89 -6.07
CA ILE A 232 -6.01 24.23 -7.30
C ILE A 232 -6.81 24.72 -8.49
N MET A 233 -6.23 24.68 -9.67
CA MET A 233 -6.91 24.93 -10.93
C MET A 233 -7.09 23.62 -11.71
N MET A 234 -8.34 23.23 -11.92
CA MET A 234 -8.69 22.09 -12.75
C MET A 234 -8.56 22.48 -14.23
N ASP A 235 -7.68 21.78 -14.94
CA ASP A 235 -7.27 22.12 -16.31
C ASP A 235 -8.05 21.33 -17.35
N SER A 236 -8.13 20.01 -17.19
CA SER A 236 -8.77 19.14 -18.17
C SER A 236 -9.26 17.83 -17.55
N PHE A 237 -10.10 17.12 -18.28
CA PHE A 237 -10.67 15.84 -17.85
C PHE A 237 -10.56 14.82 -18.97
N ASP A 238 -10.06 13.63 -18.61
CA ASP A 238 -10.18 12.43 -19.44
C ASP A 238 -11.30 11.54 -18.89
N TYR A 239 -12.38 11.42 -19.63
CA TYR A 239 -13.53 10.59 -19.25
C TYR A 239 -13.35 9.10 -19.58
N SER A 240 -12.31 8.75 -20.33
CA SER A 240 -11.97 7.39 -20.70
C SER A 240 -10.47 7.12 -20.58
N PRO A 241 -9.85 7.40 -19.41
CA PRO A 241 -8.43 7.25 -19.26
C PRO A 241 -8.04 5.78 -19.39
N SER A 242 -6.87 5.52 -19.96
CA SER A 242 -6.25 4.20 -19.98
C SER A 242 -5.92 3.72 -18.55
N ASP A 243 -5.60 4.66 -17.67
CA ASP A 243 -5.47 4.49 -16.24
C ASP A 243 -6.66 5.16 -15.54
N ARG A 244 -7.49 4.36 -14.90
CA ARG A 244 -8.74 4.82 -14.23
C ARG A 244 -8.50 5.88 -13.15
N ASN A 245 -7.28 5.97 -12.65
CA ASN A 245 -6.88 6.90 -11.58
C ASN A 245 -6.35 8.24 -12.11
N LYS A 246 -6.35 8.49 -13.41
CA LYS A 246 -5.75 9.68 -14.03
C LYS A 246 -6.73 10.47 -14.89
N GLY A 247 -7.98 10.59 -14.45
CA GLY A 247 -9.02 11.27 -15.22
C GLY A 247 -9.18 12.76 -14.94
N ILE A 248 -8.63 13.27 -13.84
CA ILE A 248 -8.72 14.69 -13.46
C ILE A 248 -7.31 15.30 -13.52
N HIS A 249 -7.11 16.30 -14.37
CA HIS A 249 -5.87 17.05 -14.49
C HIS A 249 -6.00 18.41 -13.83
N PHE A 250 -5.09 18.74 -12.94
CA PHE A 250 -5.06 20.00 -12.24
C PHE A 250 -3.62 20.43 -11.93
N TYR A 251 -3.45 21.69 -11.60
CA TYR A 251 -2.20 22.19 -11.02
C TYR A 251 -2.47 22.96 -9.72
N VAL A 252 -1.47 22.94 -8.86
CA VAL A 252 -1.49 23.68 -7.59
C VAL A 252 -0.99 25.10 -7.86
N ASP A 253 -1.75 26.09 -7.42
CA ASP A 253 -1.36 27.52 -7.45
C ASP A 253 -1.43 28.16 -6.05
N ASP A 254 -1.73 27.40 -5.01
CA ASP A 254 -1.69 27.85 -3.62
C ASP A 254 -0.24 27.99 -3.15
N GLU A 255 0.20 29.24 -2.92
CA GLU A 255 1.57 29.53 -2.49
C GLU A 255 1.94 28.86 -1.16
N ARG A 256 0.98 28.64 -0.25
CA ARG A 256 1.22 27.97 1.03
C ARG A 256 1.62 26.51 0.80
N LEU A 257 0.87 25.80 -0.05
CA LEU A 257 1.18 24.41 -0.38
C LEU A 257 2.49 24.32 -1.17
N LEU A 258 2.66 25.16 -2.20
CA LEU A 258 3.91 25.19 -3.00
C LEU A 258 5.14 25.49 -2.15
N SER A 259 5.04 26.41 -1.18
CA SER A 259 6.16 26.72 -0.27
C SER A 259 6.48 25.54 0.65
N LEU A 260 5.45 24.82 1.11
CA LEU A 260 5.59 23.70 2.04
C LEU A 260 6.13 22.43 1.36
N THR A 261 5.51 22.03 0.26
CA THR A 261 5.71 20.73 -0.39
C THR A 261 6.38 20.80 -1.76
N GLY A 262 6.39 21.95 -2.42
CA GLY A 262 6.85 22.10 -3.81
C GLY A 262 5.83 21.63 -4.87
N GLY A 263 4.66 21.13 -4.44
CA GLY A 263 3.60 20.57 -5.28
C GLY A 263 2.89 19.42 -4.59
N ILE A 264 2.26 18.52 -5.34
CA ILE A 264 1.69 17.30 -4.79
C ILE A 264 2.84 16.34 -4.46
N VAL A 265 2.80 15.76 -3.26
CA VAL A 265 3.81 14.81 -2.75
C VAL A 265 3.18 13.48 -2.37
N GLN A 266 3.96 12.41 -2.33
CA GLN A 266 3.53 11.10 -1.87
C GLN A 266 3.01 11.20 -0.42
N GLY A 267 1.90 10.54 -0.13
CA GLY A 267 1.17 10.66 1.13
C GLY A 267 -0.04 11.62 1.06
N MET A 268 -0.12 12.52 0.06
CA MET A 268 -1.32 13.31 -0.23
C MET A 268 -2.38 12.52 -1.00
N SER A 269 -2.05 11.34 -1.50
CA SER A 269 -3.00 10.43 -2.18
C SER A 269 -4.26 10.24 -1.37
N GLY A 270 -5.42 10.46 -1.99
CA GLY A 270 -6.74 10.44 -1.34
C GLY A 270 -7.21 11.79 -0.80
N SER A 271 -6.40 12.85 -0.85
CA SER A 271 -6.87 14.19 -0.48
C SER A 271 -8.09 14.57 -1.33
N PRO A 272 -9.28 14.84 -0.72
CA PRO A 272 -10.49 15.08 -1.49
C PRO A 272 -10.39 16.38 -2.28
N ILE A 273 -10.88 16.34 -3.53
CA ILE A 273 -11.02 17.51 -4.41
C ILE A 273 -12.44 18.03 -4.28
N ILE A 274 -12.54 19.30 -3.92
CA ILE A 274 -13.82 20.00 -3.71
C ILE A 274 -14.01 21.04 -4.81
N GLN A 275 -15.13 20.93 -5.54
CA GLN A 275 -15.59 21.95 -6.50
C GLN A 275 -17.07 22.25 -6.26
N ASP A 276 -17.46 23.51 -6.24
CA ASP A 276 -18.85 23.97 -6.00
C ASP A 276 -19.48 23.34 -4.76
N GLY A 277 -18.71 23.12 -3.68
CA GLY A 277 -19.17 22.51 -2.43
C GLY A 277 -19.43 21.00 -2.49
N ARG A 278 -18.93 20.31 -3.51
CA ARG A 278 -19.07 18.86 -3.71
C ARG A 278 -17.70 18.18 -3.73
N ILE A 279 -17.65 16.96 -3.22
CA ILE A 279 -16.48 16.08 -3.45
C ILE A 279 -16.60 15.55 -4.89
N VAL A 280 -15.66 15.92 -5.75
CA VAL A 280 -15.65 15.55 -7.17
C VAL A 280 -14.57 14.57 -7.55
N GLY A 281 -13.61 14.32 -6.65
CA GLY A 281 -12.50 13.41 -6.88
C GLY A 281 -11.54 13.35 -5.70
N ALA A 282 -10.39 12.75 -5.92
CA ALA A 282 -9.27 12.69 -4.98
C ALA A 282 -7.93 12.84 -5.73
N VAL A 283 -6.92 13.29 -5.01
CA VAL A 283 -5.52 13.39 -5.47
C VAL A 283 -4.91 12.00 -5.61
#